data_f68b5f50746ed6acf9ca36ea8c5325f4
#
_entry.id   f68b5f50746ed6acf9ca36ea8c5325f4
#
_cell.length_a   1.000
_cell.length_b   1.000
_cell.length_c   1.000
_cell.angle_alpha   90.00
_cell.angle_beta   90.00
_cell.angle_gamma   90.00
#
_symmetry.space_group_name_H-M   'P 1'
#
loop_
_entity.id
_entity.type
_entity.pdbx_description
1 polymer ?
#
loop_
_entity_poly.entity_id
_entity_poly.type
_entity_poly.pdbx_seq_one_letter_code
_entity_poly.pdbx_strand_id
1 'polypeptide(L)'
;MNRNTRTLRTLLVAATCVLGQALGQAETVEKLANEIRNAYSLGDAAKAVKLATDGIQKHPDNTTLLTLRGRIHEEENQPAKAEADFTTILKKEPNNSGLYHRRGVVRFFQLKFDDSLADFDKFIEMVPGQEPYHWQRGLVHYYAGKYKAGRKQFEVHQTVNTQDVENAVWHYLCVAKTDGVAEAEKHFIKITSDRRVPLKQIHALFAGKGTEQQVLDAIKAGDPSAGALARNQFYGHLYLGLYFESQGKEEKAAKYIALSAKGHESHGYMGQVARVHHEWLQQKAKSKPTRKGSK
;
A
#
# COMPACT_ATOMS: atom_id res chain seq x y z
N MET A 1 -7.59 -39.31 -56.46
CA MET A 1 -7.62 -38.08 -55.63
C MET A 1 -7.25 -38.50 -54.18
N ASN A 2 -6.06 -38.11 -53.74
CA ASN A 2 -5.32 -38.76 -52.67
C ASN A 2 -5.93 -38.48 -51.27
N ARG A 3 -6.02 -39.48 -50.40
CA ARG A 3 -6.47 -39.39 -49.01
C ARG A 3 -5.75 -38.25 -48.23
N ASN A 4 -4.48 -38.01 -48.50
CA ASN A 4 -3.64 -36.98 -47.89
C ASN A 4 -4.13 -35.53 -48.20
N THR A 5 -4.67 -35.26 -49.38
CA THR A 5 -5.16 -33.91 -49.76
C THR A 5 -6.49 -33.55 -49.07
N ARG A 6 -7.30 -34.54 -48.70
CA ARG A 6 -8.52 -34.32 -47.93
C ARG A 6 -8.21 -34.00 -46.45
N THR A 7 -7.25 -34.73 -45.85
CA THR A 7 -6.83 -34.51 -44.45
C THR A 7 -6.19 -33.14 -44.28
N LEU A 8 -5.32 -32.70 -45.21
CA LEU A 8 -4.72 -31.35 -45.15
C LEU A 8 -5.76 -30.22 -45.30
N ARG A 9 -6.76 -30.35 -46.20
CA ARG A 9 -7.83 -29.35 -46.33
C ARG A 9 -8.70 -29.25 -45.08
N THR A 10 -9.01 -30.39 -44.42
CA THR A 10 -9.80 -30.40 -43.17
C THR A 10 -9.04 -29.77 -42.02
N LEU A 11 -7.74 -30.01 -41.91
CA LEU A 11 -6.86 -29.37 -40.90
C LEU A 11 -6.73 -27.86 -41.15
N LEU A 12 -6.63 -27.41 -42.42
CA LEU A 12 -6.51 -25.99 -42.75
C LEU A 12 -7.80 -25.22 -42.44
N VAL A 13 -8.97 -25.79 -42.76
CA VAL A 13 -10.28 -25.19 -42.44
C VAL A 13 -10.54 -25.15 -40.95
N ALA A 14 -10.15 -26.20 -40.22
CA ALA A 14 -10.24 -26.19 -38.75
C ALA A 14 -9.33 -25.13 -38.11
N ALA A 15 -8.10 -24.97 -38.60
CA ALA A 15 -7.18 -23.96 -38.14
C ALA A 15 -7.66 -22.52 -38.40
N THR A 16 -8.24 -22.26 -39.59
CA THR A 16 -8.82 -20.93 -39.91
C THR A 16 -10.07 -20.63 -39.12
N CYS A 17 -10.94 -21.58 -38.81
CA CYS A 17 -12.09 -21.40 -37.96
C CYS A 17 -11.66 -21.10 -36.49
N VAL A 18 -10.68 -21.79 -35.96
CA VAL A 18 -10.16 -21.55 -34.62
C VAL A 18 -9.49 -20.17 -34.50
N LEU A 19 -8.69 -19.78 -35.49
CA LEU A 19 -8.11 -18.43 -35.54
C LEU A 19 -9.18 -17.34 -35.67
N GLY A 20 -10.20 -17.51 -36.50
CA GLY A 20 -11.29 -16.56 -36.65
C GLY A 20 -12.11 -16.40 -35.36
N GLN A 21 -12.36 -17.48 -34.63
CA GLN A 21 -13.04 -17.44 -33.33
C GLN A 21 -12.18 -16.78 -32.27
N ALA A 22 -10.88 -17.06 -32.23
CA ALA A 22 -9.96 -16.43 -31.27
C ALA A 22 -9.83 -14.92 -31.51
N LEU A 23 -9.75 -14.47 -32.76
CA LEU A 23 -9.73 -13.05 -33.13
C LEU A 23 -11.03 -12.34 -32.76
N GLY A 24 -12.18 -12.94 -33.05
CA GLY A 24 -13.49 -12.39 -32.67
C GLY A 24 -13.68 -12.30 -31.14
N GLN A 25 -13.18 -13.27 -30.38
CA GLN A 25 -13.18 -13.22 -28.92
C GLN A 25 -12.25 -12.13 -28.37
N ALA A 26 -11.06 -11.97 -28.94
CA ALA A 26 -10.12 -10.92 -28.54
C ALA A 26 -10.69 -9.53 -28.80
N GLU A 27 -11.32 -9.28 -29.93
CA GLU A 27 -11.99 -8.01 -30.26
C GLU A 27 -13.15 -7.71 -29.29
N THR A 28 -13.92 -8.73 -28.91
CA THR A 28 -15.01 -8.61 -27.93
C THR A 28 -14.51 -8.26 -26.55
N VAL A 29 -13.41 -8.87 -26.11
CA VAL A 29 -12.78 -8.58 -24.78
C VAL A 29 -12.20 -7.18 -24.75
N GLU A 30 -11.52 -6.74 -25.83
CA GLU A 30 -10.94 -5.39 -25.88
C GLU A 30 -12.03 -4.31 -25.85
N LYS A 31 -13.14 -4.50 -26.59
CA LYS A 31 -14.30 -3.61 -26.52
C LYS A 31 -14.86 -3.52 -25.11
N LEU A 32 -15.05 -4.66 -24.45
CA LEU A 32 -15.52 -4.70 -23.06
C LEU A 32 -14.54 -4.04 -22.09
N ALA A 33 -13.24 -4.24 -22.25
CA ALA A 33 -12.22 -3.57 -21.45
C ALA A 33 -12.30 -2.04 -21.59
N ASN A 34 -12.55 -1.53 -22.79
CA ASN A 34 -12.74 -0.11 -23.04
C ASN A 34 -14.03 0.42 -22.38
N GLU A 35 -15.12 -0.35 -22.43
CA GLU A 35 -16.38 0.00 -21.75
C GLU A 35 -16.18 0.07 -20.21
N ILE A 36 -15.41 -0.86 -19.64
CA ILE A 36 -15.07 -0.87 -18.21
C ILE A 36 -14.26 0.38 -17.85
N ARG A 37 -13.18 0.68 -18.60
CA ARG A 37 -12.34 1.86 -18.37
C ARG A 37 -13.17 3.15 -18.45
N ASN A 38 -14.04 3.24 -19.46
CA ASN A 38 -14.92 4.40 -19.65
C ASN A 38 -15.91 4.56 -18.49
N ALA A 39 -16.59 3.49 -18.07
CA ALA A 39 -17.51 3.54 -16.94
C ALA A 39 -16.78 4.04 -15.66
N TYR A 40 -15.58 3.51 -15.41
CA TYR A 40 -14.78 3.91 -14.25
C TYR A 40 -14.32 5.38 -14.35
N SER A 41 -13.86 5.82 -15.51
CA SER A 41 -13.42 7.22 -15.72
C SER A 41 -14.55 8.25 -15.56
N LEU A 42 -15.80 7.82 -15.79
CA LEU A 42 -17.00 8.62 -15.53
C LEU A 42 -17.49 8.58 -14.07
N GLY A 43 -16.73 7.91 -13.17
CA GLY A 43 -17.06 7.79 -11.75
C GLY A 43 -18.05 6.67 -11.41
N ASP A 44 -18.44 5.84 -12.38
CA ASP A 44 -19.37 4.73 -12.15
C ASP A 44 -18.61 3.41 -11.89
N ALA A 45 -17.95 3.35 -10.71
CA ALA A 45 -17.22 2.18 -10.27
C ALA A 45 -18.10 0.92 -10.18
N ALA A 46 -19.36 1.07 -9.77
CA ALA A 46 -20.29 -0.04 -9.65
C ALA A 46 -20.59 -0.69 -11.02
N LYS A 47 -20.85 0.13 -12.04
CA LYS A 47 -21.04 -0.34 -13.42
C LYS A 47 -19.77 -0.97 -13.97
N ALA A 48 -18.62 -0.37 -13.75
CA ALA A 48 -17.34 -0.90 -14.21
C ALA A 48 -17.06 -2.29 -13.61
N VAL A 49 -17.26 -2.47 -12.29
CA VAL A 49 -17.11 -3.78 -11.62
C VAL A 49 -18.13 -4.79 -12.14
N LYS A 50 -19.38 -4.37 -12.38
CA LYS A 50 -20.41 -5.26 -12.95
C LYS A 50 -20.01 -5.74 -14.34
N LEU A 51 -19.63 -4.84 -15.25
CA LEU A 51 -19.18 -5.18 -16.60
C LEU A 51 -17.99 -6.15 -16.56
N ALA A 52 -17.00 -5.88 -15.72
CA ALA A 52 -15.84 -6.76 -15.55
C ALA A 52 -16.26 -8.15 -15.02
N THR A 53 -17.17 -8.20 -14.05
CA THR A 53 -17.66 -9.47 -13.48
C THR A 53 -18.43 -10.30 -14.49
N ASP A 54 -19.36 -9.68 -15.24
CA ASP A 54 -20.13 -10.35 -16.30
C ASP A 54 -19.18 -10.86 -17.42
N GLY A 55 -18.14 -10.09 -17.73
CA GLY A 55 -17.11 -10.49 -18.69
C GLY A 55 -16.27 -11.67 -18.19
N ILE A 56 -15.86 -11.66 -16.93
CA ILE A 56 -15.10 -12.77 -16.30
C ILE A 56 -15.95 -14.05 -16.25
N GLN A 57 -17.25 -13.97 -16.04
CA GLN A 57 -18.12 -15.15 -16.11
C GLN A 57 -18.08 -15.82 -17.50
N LYS A 58 -17.99 -15.04 -18.57
CA LYS A 58 -17.89 -15.53 -19.95
C LYS A 58 -16.47 -15.95 -20.33
N HIS A 59 -15.47 -15.29 -19.73
CA HIS A 59 -14.05 -15.47 -20.01
C HIS A 59 -13.27 -15.60 -18.68
N PRO A 60 -13.44 -16.69 -17.91
CA PRO A 60 -12.92 -16.82 -16.54
C PRO A 60 -11.40 -16.75 -16.45
N ASP A 61 -10.73 -17.01 -17.55
CA ASP A 61 -9.27 -17.03 -17.65
C ASP A 61 -8.67 -15.74 -18.20
N ASN A 62 -9.50 -14.73 -18.44
CA ASN A 62 -9.02 -13.49 -19.04
C ASN A 62 -8.37 -12.58 -17.98
N THR A 63 -7.04 -12.51 -18.03
CA THR A 63 -6.26 -11.72 -17.08
C THR A 63 -6.43 -10.21 -17.22
N THR A 64 -6.81 -9.71 -18.41
CA THR A 64 -7.12 -8.28 -18.63
C THR A 64 -8.34 -7.85 -17.83
N LEU A 65 -9.43 -8.61 -17.89
CA LEU A 65 -10.66 -8.31 -17.16
C LEU A 65 -10.47 -8.43 -15.64
N LEU A 66 -9.76 -9.48 -15.21
CA LEU A 66 -9.36 -9.63 -13.79
C LEU A 66 -8.48 -8.47 -13.32
N THR A 67 -7.52 -8.02 -14.15
CA THR A 67 -6.65 -6.88 -13.81
C THR A 67 -7.46 -5.59 -13.65
N LEU A 68 -8.39 -5.32 -14.58
CA LEU A 68 -9.24 -4.13 -14.50
C LEU A 68 -10.09 -4.17 -13.24
N ARG A 69 -10.76 -5.29 -12.93
CA ARG A 69 -11.60 -5.41 -11.75
C ARG A 69 -10.77 -5.31 -10.46
N GLY A 70 -9.64 -6.00 -10.39
CA GLY A 70 -8.75 -5.96 -9.24
C GLY A 70 -8.22 -4.55 -8.95
N ARG A 71 -7.86 -3.79 -10.00
CA ARG A 71 -7.44 -2.39 -9.84
C ARG A 71 -8.58 -1.49 -9.36
N ILE A 72 -9.78 -1.65 -9.90
CA ILE A 72 -10.95 -0.90 -9.43
C ILE A 72 -11.20 -1.22 -7.96
N HIS A 73 -11.15 -2.50 -7.56
CA HIS A 73 -11.30 -2.88 -6.15
C HIS A 73 -10.20 -2.29 -5.24
N GLU A 74 -8.95 -2.20 -5.73
CA GLU A 74 -7.85 -1.56 -5.00
C GLU A 74 -8.13 -0.06 -4.79
N GLU A 75 -8.53 0.66 -5.84
CA GLU A 75 -8.82 2.09 -5.81
C GLU A 75 -10.08 2.42 -4.98
N GLU A 76 -11.08 1.54 -5.00
CA GLU A 76 -12.30 1.63 -4.18
C GLU A 76 -12.11 1.12 -2.74
N ASN A 77 -10.88 0.96 -2.29
CA ASN A 77 -10.54 0.49 -0.94
C ASN A 77 -11.22 -0.85 -0.55
N GLN A 78 -11.27 -1.79 -1.50
CA GLN A 78 -11.78 -3.15 -1.31
C GLN A 78 -10.64 -4.18 -1.40
N PRO A 79 -9.65 -4.15 -0.48
CA PRO A 79 -8.39 -4.87 -0.63
C PRO A 79 -8.54 -6.39 -0.72
N ALA A 80 -9.54 -6.98 -0.04
CA ALA A 80 -9.77 -8.42 -0.10
C ALA A 80 -10.23 -8.89 -1.49
N LYS A 81 -11.04 -8.08 -2.19
CA LYS A 81 -11.50 -8.39 -3.55
C LYS A 81 -10.37 -8.22 -4.55
N ALA A 82 -9.57 -7.15 -4.40
CA ALA A 82 -8.39 -6.92 -5.22
C ALA A 82 -7.37 -8.06 -5.07
N GLU A 83 -7.10 -8.51 -3.83
CA GLU A 83 -6.19 -9.65 -3.57
C GLU A 83 -6.66 -10.93 -4.26
N ALA A 84 -7.97 -11.22 -4.27
CA ALA A 84 -8.52 -12.40 -4.92
C ALA A 84 -8.26 -12.38 -6.44
N ASP A 85 -8.50 -11.25 -7.10
CA ASP A 85 -8.25 -11.08 -8.52
C ASP A 85 -6.75 -11.19 -8.85
N PHE A 86 -5.88 -10.46 -8.13
CA PHE A 86 -4.43 -10.51 -8.35
C PHE A 86 -3.87 -11.91 -8.09
N THR A 87 -4.40 -12.64 -7.11
CA THR A 87 -4.00 -14.02 -6.83
C THR A 87 -4.39 -14.95 -7.97
N THR A 88 -5.56 -14.75 -8.56
CA THR A 88 -6.00 -15.54 -9.72
C THR A 88 -5.11 -15.31 -10.93
N ILE A 89 -4.72 -14.05 -11.19
CA ILE A 89 -3.82 -13.73 -12.30
C ILE A 89 -2.43 -14.32 -12.06
N LEU A 90 -1.88 -14.18 -10.86
CA LEU A 90 -0.52 -14.65 -10.53
C LEU A 90 -0.36 -16.18 -10.61
N LYS A 91 -1.44 -16.96 -10.52
CA LYS A 91 -1.40 -18.41 -10.80
C LYS A 91 -1.11 -18.69 -12.28
N LYS A 92 -1.47 -17.78 -13.18
CA LYS A 92 -1.28 -17.90 -14.63
C LYS A 92 -0.06 -17.16 -15.13
N GLU A 93 0.23 -16.03 -14.50
CA GLU A 93 1.31 -15.11 -14.84
C GLU A 93 2.29 -14.97 -13.65
N PRO A 94 2.99 -16.05 -13.24
CA PRO A 94 3.86 -16.02 -12.06
C PRO A 94 5.07 -15.09 -12.20
N ASN A 95 5.33 -14.62 -13.43
CA ASN A 95 6.43 -13.69 -13.71
C ASN A 95 5.97 -12.24 -13.82
N ASN A 96 4.73 -11.91 -13.45
CA ASN A 96 4.22 -10.55 -13.46
C ASN A 96 4.60 -9.81 -12.16
N SER A 97 5.79 -9.19 -12.14
CA SER A 97 6.34 -8.51 -10.96
C SER A 97 5.40 -7.41 -10.43
N GLY A 98 4.76 -6.64 -11.31
CA GLY A 98 3.85 -5.57 -10.91
C GLY A 98 2.65 -6.04 -10.09
N LEU A 99 2.17 -7.26 -10.33
CA LEU A 99 1.07 -7.84 -9.57
C LEU A 99 1.50 -8.31 -8.17
N TYR A 100 2.74 -8.76 -7.98
CA TYR A 100 3.27 -9.00 -6.64
C TYR A 100 3.30 -7.71 -5.84
N HIS A 101 3.79 -6.60 -6.42
CA HIS A 101 3.77 -5.31 -5.74
C HIS A 101 2.33 -4.92 -5.34
N ARG A 102 1.36 -4.95 -6.26
CA ARG A 102 -0.04 -4.58 -5.97
C ARG A 102 -0.67 -5.49 -4.92
N ARG A 103 -0.46 -6.81 -5.02
CA ARG A 103 -0.99 -7.75 -4.04
C ARG A 103 -0.34 -7.54 -2.67
N GLY A 104 0.94 -7.24 -2.62
CA GLY A 104 1.64 -6.86 -1.39
C GLY A 104 1.01 -5.62 -0.73
N VAL A 105 0.68 -4.59 -1.50
CA VAL A 105 -0.01 -3.38 -1.00
C VAL A 105 -1.36 -3.72 -0.39
N VAL A 106 -2.22 -4.43 -1.12
CA VAL A 106 -3.57 -4.74 -0.60
C VAL A 106 -3.55 -5.73 0.56
N ARG A 107 -2.52 -6.58 0.68
CA ARG A 107 -2.27 -7.44 1.84
C ARG A 107 -1.85 -6.63 3.06
N PHE A 108 -0.98 -5.63 2.88
CA PHE A 108 -0.64 -4.69 3.95
C PHE A 108 -1.89 -3.99 4.49
N PHE A 109 -2.78 -3.52 3.62
CA PHE A 109 -4.05 -2.88 4.02
C PHE A 109 -5.02 -3.82 4.76
N GLN A 110 -4.79 -5.12 4.69
CA GLN A 110 -5.54 -6.14 5.44
C GLN A 110 -4.80 -6.63 6.70
N LEU A 111 -3.72 -5.98 7.10
CA LEU A 111 -2.86 -6.40 8.23
C LEU A 111 -2.20 -7.78 8.02
N LYS A 112 -2.13 -8.28 6.79
CA LYS A 112 -1.45 -9.53 6.40
C LYS A 112 0.03 -9.25 6.14
N PHE A 113 0.78 -8.88 7.18
CA PHE A 113 2.12 -8.32 7.03
C PHE A 113 3.15 -9.31 6.46
N ASP A 114 3.16 -10.56 6.92
CA ASP A 114 4.09 -11.57 6.38
C ASP A 114 3.79 -11.92 4.92
N ASP A 115 2.51 -12.04 4.53
CA ASP A 115 2.12 -12.25 3.14
C ASP A 115 2.48 -11.05 2.25
N SER A 116 2.33 -9.83 2.78
CA SER A 116 2.72 -8.60 2.09
C SER A 116 4.23 -8.56 1.85
N LEU A 117 5.03 -8.92 2.87
CA LEU A 117 6.49 -9.01 2.72
C LEU A 117 6.91 -10.05 1.68
N ALA A 118 6.30 -11.23 1.69
CA ALA A 118 6.61 -12.26 0.71
C ALA A 118 6.39 -11.77 -0.72
N ASP A 119 5.33 -11.01 -0.95
CA ASP A 119 5.05 -10.40 -2.25
C ASP A 119 6.05 -9.28 -2.61
N PHE A 120 6.38 -8.40 -1.66
CA PHE A 120 7.37 -7.34 -1.90
C PHE A 120 8.79 -7.90 -2.10
N ASP A 121 9.16 -8.95 -1.36
CA ASP A 121 10.44 -9.64 -1.56
C ASP A 121 10.50 -10.26 -2.95
N LYS A 122 9.39 -10.89 -3.42
CA LYS A 122 9.30 -11.45 -4.77
C LYS A 122 9.38 -10.36 -5.84
N PHE A 123 8.74 -9.22 -5.63
CA PHE A 123 8.87 -8.07 -6.52
C PHE A 123 10.31 -7.59 -6.63
N ILE A 124 11.03 -7.42 -5.50
CA ILE A 124 12.43 -6.98 -5.49
C ILE A 124 13.36 -8.05 -6.08
N GLU A 125 13.12 -9.33 -5.82
CA GLU A 125 13.86 -10.44 -6.48
C GLU A 125 13.78 -10.32 -8.01
N MET A 126 12.61 -10.01 -8.55
CA MET A 126 12.38 -9.90 -9.99
C MET A 126 12.88 -8.57 -10.58
N VAL A 127 12.89 -7.49 -9.79
CA VAL A 127 13.27 -6.14 -10.22
C VAL A 127 14.18 -5.48 -9.17
N PRO A 128 15.44 -5.95 -9.01
CA PRO A 128 16.32 -5.51 -7.92
C PRO A 128 16.59 -4.00 -7.89
N GLY A 129 16.57 -3.32 -9.04
CA GLY A 129 16.74 -1.87 -9.16
C GLY A 129 15.64 -1.05 -8.47
N GLN A 130 14.53 -1.69 -8.07
CA GLN A 130 13.45 -1.02 -7.33
C GLN A 130 13.65 -1.02 -5.81
N GLU A 131 14.60 -1.76 -5.27
CA GLU A 131 14.84 -1.81 -3.82
C GLU A 131 15.01 -0.43 -3.19
N PRO A 132 15.82 0.51 -3.73
CA PRO A 132 15.97 1.83 -3.12
C PRO A 132 14.68 2.66 -3.11
N TYR A 133 13.77 2.41 -4.03
CA TYR A 133 12.51 3.15 -4.16
C TYR A 133 11.35 2.53 -3.37
N HIS A 134 11.55 1.32 -2.81
CA HIS A 134 10.47 0.54 -2.21
C HIS A 134 10.30 0.78 -0.70
N TRP A 135 10.02 2.04 -0.30
CA TRP A 135 9.82 2.43 1.10
C TRP A 135 8.64 1.68 1.77
N GLN A 136 7.61 1.27 1.02
CA GLN A 136 6.49 0.48 1.53
C GLN A 136 6.96 -0.82 2.18
N ARG A 137 7.97 -1.48 1.61
CA ARG A 137 8.57 -2.68 2.20
C ARG A 137 9.16 -2.40 3.58
N GLY A 138 9.77 -1.21 3.76
CA GLY A 138 10.26 -0.76 5.05
C GLY A 138 9.14 -0.64 6.10
N LEU A 139 8.00 -0.06 5.72
CA LEU A 139 6.81 -0.01 6.58
C LEU A 139 6.35 -1.41 6.98
N VAL A 140 6.21 -2.32 6.00
CA VAL A 140 5.72 -3.66 6.29
C VAL A 140 6.69 -4.43 7.19
N HIS A 141 8.01 -4.25 7.03
CA HIS A 141 8.99 -4.78 7.97
C HIS A 141 8.75 -4.30 9.41
N TYR A 142 8.44 -3.01 9.60
CA TYR A 142 8.12 -2.48 10.92
C TYR A 142 6.91 -3.19 11.54
N TYR A 143 5.81 -3.30 10.82
CA TYR A 143 4.59 -3.94 11.31
C TYR A 143 4.74 -5.46 11.52
N ALA A 144 5.57 -6.13 10.73
CA ALA A 144 5.92 -7.54 10.90
C ALA A 144 6.93 -7.79 12.04
N GLY A 145 7.36 -6.74 12.77
CA GLY A 145 8.36 -6.86 13.84
C GLY A 145 9.79 -7.12 13.36
N LYS A 146 10.04 -7.04 12.06
CA LYS A 146 11.38 -7.25 11.43
C LYS A 146 12.16 -5.92 11.39
N TYR A 147 12.32 -5.28 12.54
CA TYR A 147 12.81 -3.90 12.65
C TYR A 147 14.21 -3.68 12.05
N LYS A 148 15.15 -4.63 12.21
CA LYS A 148 16.49 -4.53 11.60
C LYS A 148 16.42 -4.46 10.06
N ALA A 149 15.54 -5.26 9.46
CA ALA A 149 15.32 -5.23 8.00
C ALA A 149 14.61 -3.94 7.57
N GLY A 150 13.65 -3.46 8.36
CA GLY A 150 12.99 -2.16 8.13
C GLY A 150 13.98 -1.00 8.18
N ARG A 151 14.83 -0.94 9.22
CA ARG A 151 15.93 0.01 9.32
C ARG A 151 16.79 0.02 8.05
N LYS A 152 17.25 -1.16 7.62
CA LYS A 152 18.07 -1.30 6.42
C LYS A 152 17.36 -0.79 5.15
N GLN A 153 16.07 -1.08 5.00
CA GLN A 153 15.28 -0.60 3.87
C GLN A 153 15.19 0.94 3.85
N PHE A 154 15.01 1.59 4.99
CA PHE A 154 14.97 3.05 5.07
C PHE A 154 16.34 3.69 4.85
N GLU A 155 17.44 3.03 5.28
CA GLU A 155 18.81 3.44 4.94
C GLU A 155 19.07 3.38 3.42
N VAL A 156 18.59 2.33 2.76
CA VAL A 156 18.69 2.19 1.29
C VAL A 156 17.82 3.25 0.60
N HIS A 157 16.59 3.48 1.07
CA HIS A 157 15.73 4.54 0.51
C HIS A 157 16.32 5.93 0.67
N GLN A 158 17.07 6.20 1.75
CA GLN A 158 17.75 7.48 1.96
C GLN A 158 18.74 7.82 0.84
N THR A 159 19.25 6.84 0.10
CA THR A 159 20.18 7.09 -1.02
C THR A 159 19.51 7.74 -2.24
N VAL A 160 18.20 7.57 -2.38
CA VAL A 160 17.41 8.10 -3.51
C VAL A 160 16.42 9.19 -3.11
N ASN A 161 16.09 9.31 -1.80
CA ASN A 161 15.19 10.33 -1.26
C ASN A 161 15.79 10.91 0.03
N THR A 162 16.73 11.84 -0.14
CA THR A 162 17.61 12.33 0.93
C THR A 162 16.97 13.36 1.86
N GLN A 163 15.82 13.96 1.49
CA GLN A 163 15.18 15.05 2.22
C GLN A 163 13.73 14.73 2.58
N ASP A 164 13.51 13.54 3.15
CA ASP A 164 12.19 13.06 3.52
C ASP A 164 12.10 12.77 5.03
N VAL A 165 11.36 13.61 5.74
CA VAL A 165 11.12 13.45 7.18
C VAL A 165 10.37 12.15 7.48
N GLU A 166 9.47 11.70 6.60
CA GLU A 166 8.73 10.45 6.82
C GLU A 166 9.70 9.26 6.83
N ASN A 167 10.64 9.20 5.87
CA ASN A 167 11.69 8.19 5.85
C ASN A 167 12.54 8.21 7.15
N ALA A 168 12.95 9.41 7.57
CA ALA A 168 13.75 9.58 8.80
C ALA A 168 12.99 9.07 10.03
N VAL A 169 11.69 9.37 10.14
CA VAL A 169 10.87 8.92 11.28
C VAL A 169 10.69 7.40 11.27
N TRP A 170 10.38 6.79 10.14
CA TRP A 170 10.23 5.33 10.10
C TRP A 170 11.55 4.59 10.35
N HIS A 171 12.68 5.15 9.91
CA HIS A 171 14.01 4.67 10.31
C HIS A 171 14.18 4.75 11.83
N TYR A 172 13.91 5.92 12.44
CA TYR A 172 13.96 6.12 13.89
C TYR A 172 13.12 5.08 14.64
N LEU A 173 11.87 4.86 14.21
CA LEU A 173 10.98 3.89 14.86
C LEU A 173 11.56 2.47 14.84
N CYS A 174 12.19 2.07 13.73
CA CYS A 174 12.89 0.79 13.66
C CYS A 174 14.07 0.71 14.64
N VAL A 175 14.90 1.76 14.73
CA VAL A 175 16.03 1.83 15.69
C VAL A 175 15.51 1.83 17.12
N ALA A 176 14.46 2.61 17.42
CA ALA A 176 13.88 2.66 18.77
C ALA A 176 13.36 1.30 19.25
N LYS A 177 12.86 0.46 18.35
CA LYS A 177 12.40 -0.91 18.68
C LYS A 177 13.55 -1.91 18.89
N THR A 178 14.74 -1.68 18.33
CA THR A 178 15.90 -2.59 18.46
C THR A 178 16.88 -2.14 19.51
N ASP A 179 17.21 -0.85 19.51
CA ASP A 179 18.35 -0.30 20.26
C ASP A 179 17.92 0.73 21.31
N GLY A 180 16.62 1.07 21.32
CA GLY A 180 16.04 2.03 22.27
C GLY A 180 15.98 3.46 21.73
N VAL A 181 15.20 4.29 22.43
CA VAL A 181 14.91 5.68 22.04
C VAL A 181 16.17 6.54 21.98
N ALA A 182 17.07 6.41 22.96
CA ALA A 182 18.31 7.21 23.02
C ALA A 182 19.22 6.96 21.80
N GLU A 183 19.34 5.70 21.36
CA GLU A 183 20.10 5.38 20.14
C GLU A 183 19.38 5.86 18.88
N ALA A 184 18.05 5.82 18.86
CA ALA A 184 17.27 6.34 17.74
C ALA A 184 17.46 7.87 17.58
N GLU A 185 17.48 8.63 18.68
CA GLU A 185 17.74 10.07 18.67
C GLU A 185 19.17 10.39 18.19
N LYS A 186 20.16 9.65 18.68
CA LYS A 186 21.57 9.82 18.32
C LYS A 186 21.83 9.55 16.83
N HIS A 187 21.15 8.56 16.25
CA HIS A 187 21.29 8.15 14.85
C HIS A 187 20.20 8.70 13.94
N PHE A 188 19.43 9.70 14.41
CA PHE A 188 18.32 10.25 13.63
C PHE A 188 18.83 10.93 12.35
N ILE A 189 18.24 10.56 11.24
CA ILE A 189 18.61 11.06 9.91
C ILE A 189 18.35 12.58 9.84
N LYS A 190 19.39 13.34 9.47
CA LYS A 190 19.30 14.80 9.35
C LYS A 190 18.57 15.19 8.08
N ILE A 191 17.48 15.94 8.23
CA ILE A 191 16.70 16.51 7.13
C ILE A 191 16.71 18.03 7.27
N THR A 192 16.95 18.75 6.18
CA THR A 192 17.10 20.21 6.20
C THR A 192 16.10 20.96 5.33
N SER A 193 15.44 20.28 4.39
CA SER A 193 14.66 20.96 3.34
C SER A 193 13.26 20.39 3.07
N ASP A 194 12.69 19.59 3.96
CA ASP A 194 11.28 19.18 3.82
C ASP A 194 10.37 20.36 4.12
N ARG A 195 9.57 20.76 3.11
CA ARG A 195 8.69 21.96 3.19
C ARG A 195 7.26 21.61 3.59
N ARG A 196 6.93 20.34 3.73
CA ARG A 196 5.58 19.90 4.11
C ARG A 196 5.30 20.26 5.58
N VAL A 197 4.16 20.87 5.82
CA VAL A 197 3.71 21.23 7.19
C VAL A 197 2.98 20.04 7.79
N PRO A 198 3.24 19.67 9.07
CA PRO A 198 4.20 20.24 10.03
C PRO A 198 5.53 19.46 10.12
N LEU A 199 6.00 18.86 9.01
CA LEU A 199 7.11 17.88 9.05
C LEU A 199 8.43 18.44 9.58
N LYS A 200 8.70 19.73 9.42
CA LYS A 200 9.85 20.37 10.05
C LYS A 200 9.80 20.27 11.59
N GLN A 201 8.63 20.51 12.18
CA GLN A 201 8.43 20.44 13.63
C GLN A 201 8.41 18.99 14.11
N ILE A 202 7.87 18.08 13.32
CA ILE A 202 7.96 16.62 13.56
C ILE A 202 9.42 16.19 13.60
N HIS A 203 10.24 16.60 12.62
CA HIS A 203 11.67 16.29 12.62
C HIS A 203 12.36 16.81 13.89
N ALA A 204 12.10 18.07 14.28
CA ALA A 204 12.66 18.65 15.51
C ALA A 204 12.23 17.85 16.76
N LEU A 205 10.98 17.39 16.82
CA LEU A 205 10.45 16.59 17.93
C LEU A 205 11.17 15.24 18.05
N PHE A 206 11.33 14.50 16.96
CA PHE A 206 12.04 13.22 16.95
C PHE A 206 13.55 13.37 17.19
N ALA A 207 14.12 14.53 16.90
CA ALA A 207 15.50 14.88 17.22
C ALA A 207 15.70 15.32 18.71
N GLY A 208 14.68 15.25 19.55
CA GLY A 208 14.74 15.71 20.95
C GLY A 208 14.85 17.24 21.11
N LYS A 209 14.60 18.02 20.05
CA LYS A 209 14.75 19.49 20.01
C LYS A 209 13.43 20.24 19.83
N GLY A 210 12.32 19.54 19.75
CA GLY A 210 10.99 20.08 19.55
C GLY A 210 10.02 19.65 20.64
N THR A 211 8.80 20.19 20.57
CA THR A 211 7.71 19.86 21.49
C THR A 211 6.43 19.53 20.76
N GLU A 212 5.53 18.79 21.44
CA GLU A 212 4.17 18.51 20.97
C GLU A 212 3.45 19.82 20.58
N GLN A 213 3.55 20.85 21.41
CA GLN A 213 2.89 22.12 21.19
C GLN A 213 3.37 22.81 19.91
N GLN A 214 4.68 22.79 19.63
CA GLN A 214 5.20 23.36 18.38
C GLN A 214 4.66 22.67 17.12
N VAL A 215 4.42 21.35 17.17
CA VAL A 215 3.76 20.62 16.07
C VAL A 215 2.31 21.08 15.92
N LEU A 216 1.57 21.18 17.04
CA LEU A 216 0.16 21.61 17.02
C LEU A 216 -0.01 23.05 16.55
N ASP A 217 0.90 23.94 16.94
CA ASP A 217 0.90 25.35 16.49
C ASP A 217 1.19 25.43 14.99
N ALA A 218 2.16 24.67 14.50
CA ALA A 218 2.50 24.64 13.08
C ALA A 218 1.35 24.16 12.17
N ILE A 219 0.52 23.24 12.64
CA ILE A 219 -0.68 22.78 11.91
C ILE A 219 -1.57 23.96 11.47
N LYS A 220 -1.70 24.98 12.33
CA LYS A 220 -2.60 26.12 12.16
C LYS A 220 -1.89 27.38 11.68
N ALA A 221 -0.57 27.38 11.65
CA ALA A 221 0.21 28.57 11.33
C ALA A 221 -0.07 29.07 9.91
N GLY A 222 -0.19 30.41 9.77
CA GLY A 222 -0.39 31.06 8.49
C GLY A 222 -1.82 30.95 7.92
N ASP A 223 -2.80 30.66 8.75
CA ASP A 223 -4.22 30.57 8.37
C ASP A 223 -4.46 29.67 7.13
N PRO A 224 -4.14 28.36 7.22
CA PRO A 224 -4.22 27.47 6.09
C PRO A 224 -5.67 27.26 5.61
N SER A 225 -5.85 27.11 4.30
CA SER A 225 -7.15 26.72 3.74
C SER A 225 -7.67 25.40 4.38
N ALA A 226 -8.97 25.14 4.32
CA ALA A 226 -9.57 23.94 4.93
C ALA A 226 -8.87 22.64 4.48
N GLY A 227 -8.54 22.50 3.19
CA GLY A 227 -7.81 21.33 2.68
C GLY A 227 -6.37 21.25 3.15
N ALA A 228 -5.66 22.38 3.26
CA ALA A 228 -4.32 22.43 3.82
C ALA A 228 -4.34 22.12 5.32
N LEU A 229 -5.32 22.65 6.07
CA LEU A 229 -5.49 22.36 7.49
C LEU A 229 -5.75 20.86 7.73
N ALA A 230 -6.65 20.25 6.96
CA ALA A 230 -6.93 18.82 7.07
C ALA A 230 -5.68 17.98 6.83
N ARG A 231 -4.89 18.29 5.79
CA ARG A 231 -3.63 17.61 5.52
C ARG A 231 -2.60 17.81 6.63
N ASN A 232 -2.45 19.04 7.12
CA ASN A 232 -1.52 19.35 8.20
C ASN A 232 -1.90 18.62 9.50
N GLN A 233 -3.20 18.56 9.81
CA GLN A 233 -3.74 17.80 10.95
C GLN A 233 -3.45 16.31 10.80
N PHE A 234 -3.68 15.75 9.62
CA PHE A 234 -3.40 14.34 9.33
C PHE A 234 -1.96 13.99 9.65
N TYR A 235 -1.00 14.67 9.01
CA TYR A 235 0.43 14.41 9.22
C TYR A 235 0.86 14.69 10.66
N GLY A 236 0.42 15.81 11.23
CA GLY A 236 0.74 16.16 12.61
C GLY A 236 0.26 15.11 13.61
N HIS A 237 -0.98 14.66 13.47
CA HIS A 237 -1.53 13.63 14.37
C HIS A 237 -0.87 12.27 14.15
N LEU A 238 -0.65 11.82 12.91
CA LEU A 238 0.01 10.56 12.64
C LEU A 238 1.38 10.50 13.33
N TYR A 239 2.22 11.50 13.10
CA TYR A 239 3.58 11.49 13.61
C TYR A 239 3.68 11.81 15.10
N LEU A 240 2.75 12.59 15.68
CA LEU A 240 2.63 12.70 17.14
C LEU A 240 2.26 11.35 17.77
N GLY A 241 1.32 10.63 17.16
CA GLY A 241 0.94 9.29 17.61
C GLY A 241 2.12 8.32 17.63
N LEU A 242 2.85 8.23 16.51
CA LEU A 242 4.05 7.41 16.38
C LEU A 242 5.17 7.81 17.36
N TYR A 243 5.37 9.12 17.58
CA TYR A 243 6.31 9.61 18.58
C TYR A 243 5.94 9.14 19.98
N PHE A 244 4.69 9.36 20.41
CA PHE A 244 4.25 8.94 21.74
C PHE A 244 4.26 7.43 21.93
N GLU A 245 3.99 6.65 20.88
CA GLU A 245 4.16 5.20 20.92
C GLU A 245 5.62 4.81 21.18
N SER A 246 6.58 5.45 20.49
CA SER A 246 8.01 5.19 20.68
C SER A 246 8.47 5.52 22.11
N GLN A 247 7.83 6.53 22.75
CA GLN A 247 8.09 6.94 24.13
C GLN A 247 7.32 6.12 25.18
N GLY A 248 6.58 5.07 24.79
CA GLY A 248 5.76 4.25 25.69
C GLY A 248 4.53 4.96 26.26
N LYS A 249 4.11 6.11 25.70
CA LYS A 249 2.95 6.88 26.16
C LYS A 249 1.69 6.41 25.41
N GLU A 250 1.23 5.19 25.72
CA GLU A 250 0.21 4.45 24.97
C GLU A 250 -1.09 5.24 24.80
N GLU A 251 -1.60 5.93 25.83
CA GLU A 251 -2.87 6.70 25.74
C GLU A 251 -2.76 7.88 24.75
N LYS A 252 -1.68 8.65 24.85
CA LYS A 252 -1.43 9.75 23.90
C LYS A 252 -1.24 9.24 22.47
N ALA A 253 -0.51 8.15 22.31
CA ALA A 253 -0.32 7.49 21.02
C ALA A 253 -1.67 7.10 20.41
N ALA A 254 -2.49 6.36 21.15
CA ALA A 254 -3.80 5.91 20.67
C ALA A 254 -4.72 7.08 20.30
N LYS A 255 -4.72 8.16 21.10
CA LYS A 255 -5.49 9.39 20.82
C LYS A 255 -5.10 10.00 19.47
N TYR A 256 -3.80 10.23 19.24
CA TYR A 256 -3.36 10.90 18.03
C TYR A 256 -3.48 9.99 16.79
N ILE A 257 -3.22 8.69 16.93
CA ILE A 257 -3.45 7.72 15.84
C ILE A 257 -4.94 7.67 15.46
N ALA A 258 -5.86 7.66 16.42
CA ALA A 258 -7.29 7.69 16.11
C ALA A 258 -7.70 8.97 15.38
N LEU A 259 -7.10 10.12 15.74
CA LEU A 259 -7.34 11.38 15.03
C LEU A 259 -6.82 11.36 13.59
N SER A 260 -5.64 10.79 13.36
CA SER A 260 -5.07 10.67 12.00
C SER A 260 -5.83 9.66 11.13
N ALA A 261 -6.34 8.58 11.73
CA ALA A 261 -7.12 7.58 11.00
C ALA A 261 -8.52 8.08 10.58
N LYS A 262 -9.01 9.16 11.19
CA LYS A 262 -10.29 9.76 10.84
C LYS A 262 -10.17 10.52 9.51
N GLY A 263 -10.93 10.12 8.49
CA GLY A 263 -10.87 10.70 7.15
C GLY A 263 -9.63 10.25 6.35
N HIS A 264 -9.13 9.05 6.64
CA HIS A 264 -7.94 8.47 6.01
C HIS A 264 -8.04 8.36 4.48
N GLU A 265 -9.24 8.21 3.92
CA GLU A 265 -9.48 8.07 2.48
C GLU A 265 -8.94 9.27 1.68
N SER A 266 -8.91 10.44 2.29
CA SER A 266 -8.45 11.68 1.64
C SER A 266 -6.92 11.80 1.54
N HIS A 267 -6.15 10.86 2.12
CA HIS A 267 -4.70 10.97 2.27
C HIS A 267 -3.91 9.85 1.57
N GLY A 268 -4.54 9.19 0.60
CA GLY A 268 -3.87 8.18 -0.24
C GLY A 268 -3.23 7.05 0.57
N TYR A 269 -2.05 6.62 0.17
CA TYR A 269 -1.35 5.51 0.82
C TYR A 269 -1.08 5.77 2.31
N MET A 270 -0.62 6.97 2.69
CA MET A 270 -0.34 7.29 4.09
C MET A 270 -1.61 7.36 4.94
N GLY A 271 -2.76 7.71 4.35
CA GLY A 271 -4.05 7.55 5.00
C GLY A 271 -4.34 6.09 5.35
N GLN A 272 -4.11 5.17 4.42
CA GLN A 272 -4.23 3.73 4.70
C GLN A 272 -3.23 3.27 5.77
N VAL A 273 -2.00 3.81 5.79
CA VAL A 273 -1.04 3.53 6.87
C VAL A 273 -1.60 3.95 8.23
N ALA A 274 -2.22 5.13 8.35
CA ALA A 274 -2.83 5.58 9.59
C ALA A 274 -3.98 4.67 10.05
N ARG A 275 -4.84 4.23 9.11
CA ARG A 275 -5.91 3.25 9.37
C ARG A 275 -5.34 1.91 9.85
N VAL A 276 -4.38 1.36 9.10
CA VAL A 276 -3.69 0.09 9.44
C VAL A 276 -3.06 0.20 10.83
N HIS A 277 -2.39 1.30 11.13
CA HIS A 277 -1.76 1.51 12.44
C HIS A 277 -2.79 1.55 13.56
N HIS A 278 -3.90 2.25 13.35
CA HIS A 278 -5.01 2.32 14.31
C HIS A 278 -5.60 0.91 14.59
N GLU A 279 -5.93 0.17 13.55
CA GLU A 279 -6.48 -1.19 13.67
C GLU A 279 -5.48 -2.16 14.34
N TRP A 280 -4.20 -2.05 13.98
CA TRP A 280 -3.14 -2.85 14.57
C TRP A 280 -2.98 -2.59 16.09
N LEU A 281 -3.04 -1.32 16.53
CA LEU A 281 -3.04 -0.98 17.95
C LEU A 281 -4.26 -1.56 18.67
N GLN A 282 -5.43 -1.50 18.05
CA GLN A 282 -6.66 -2.09 18.61
C GLN A 282 -6.54 -3.62 18.77
N GLN A 283 -5.97 -4.32 17.77
CA GLN A 283 -5.74 -5.76 17.88
C GLN A 283 -4.75 -6.10 18.99
N LYS A 284 -3.66 -5.34 19.12
CA LYS A 284 -2.70 -5.50 20.21
C LYS A 284 -3.32 -5.27 21.60
N ALA A 285 -4.18 -4.27 21.72
CA ALA A 285 -4.87 -4.00 22.98
C ALA A 285 -5.80 -5.16 23.40
N LYS A 286 -6.51 -5.76 22.43
CA LYS A 286 -7.38 -6.91 22.66
C LYS A 286 -6.62 -8.20 23.01
N SER A 287 -5.39 -8.36 22.53
CA SER A 287 -4.53 -9.53 22.79
C SER A 287 -3.75 -9.44 24.11
N LYS A 288 -3.68 -8.25 24.74
CA LYS A 288 -3.09 -8.12 26.09
C LYS A 288 -3.98 -8.87 27.10
N PRO A 289 -3.44 -9.82 27.89
CA PRO A 289 -4.22 -10.48 28.94
C PRO A 289 -4.76 -9.43 29.92
N THR A 290 -6.06 -9.45 30.17
CA THR A 290 -6.66 -8.63 31.22
C THR A 290 -5.95 -8.96 32.53
N ARG A 291 -5.19 -8.01 33.09
CA ARG A 291 -4.70 -8.12 34.45
C ARG A 291 -5.91 -8.28 35.36
N LYS A 292 -6.23 -9.54 35.73
CA LYS A 292 -7.17 -9.81 36.81
C LYS A 292 -6.59 -9.11 38.03
N GLY A 293 -7.31 -8.13 38.55
CA GLY A 293 -6.92 -7.39 39.74
C GLY A 293 -6.60 -8.38 40.86
N SER A 294 -5.36 -8.34 41.33
CA SER A 294 -5.02 -8.87 42.63
C SER A 294 -5.74 -8.00 43.68
N LYS A 295 -6.80 -8.57 44.24
CA LYS A 295 -7.39 -8.07 45.46
C LYS A 295 -6.44 -8.27 46.62
#